data_f56ee41d59511f0a8dcc99f4542e7aa7
#
_entry.id   f56ee41d59511f0a8dcc99f4542e7aa7
#
_cell.length_a   1.000
_cell.length_b   1.000
_cell.length_c   1.000
_cell.angle_alpha   90.00
_cell.angle_beta   90.00
_cell.angle_gamma   90.00
#
_symmetry.space_group_name_H-M   'P 1'
#
loop_
_entity.id
_entity.type
_entity.pdbx_description
1 polymer ?
#
loop_
_entity_poly.entity_id
_entity_poly.type
_entity_poly.pdbx_seq_one_letter_code
_entity_poly.pdbx_strand_id
1 'polypeptide(L)'
;IFMYLKLPKLNHTSSNTGVFKGGAWHHKHLVLGAVGIFMYVGAEVAIGSMLVNYLASPAVGGLTEAKAAQLLAYYWGGAMVGRFIGAVVMQKVSGGYVLAFNACIAIALILLSLSSTGGLALWSILGVGLFNSIMFPTIFSLALHQLGKDTPQGSGILCLAIVGGAIIPLLQGMLA
;
A
#
# COMPACT_ATOMS: atom_id res chain seq x y z
N ILE A 1 -19.02 24.29 -10.57
CA ILE A 1 -18.07 24.65 -9.49
C ILE A 1 -16.63 24.69 -10.02
N PHE A 2 -16.23 23.86 -11.01
CA PHE A 2 -14.87 23.86 -11.59
C PHE A 2 -14.50 25.07 -12.47
N MET A 3 -15.46 25.85 -12.92
CA MET A 3 -15.25 26.96 -13.86
C MET A 3 -14.64 28.24 -13.27
N TYR A 4 -14.51 28.32 -11.93
CA TYR A 4 -13.94 29.50 -11.24
C TYR A 4 -12.58 29.25 -10.56
N LEU A 5 -12.04 28.05 -10.67
CA LEU A 5 -10.68 27.78 -10.20
C LEU A 5 -9.69 28.34 -11.23
N LYS A 6 -9.19 29.56 -10.99
CA LYS A 6 -7.98 30.07 -11.64
C LYS A 6 -6.81 29.16 -11.26
N LEU A 7 -6.53 28.17 -12.11
CA LEU A 7 -5.33 27.37 -11.96
C LEU A 7 -4.12 28.31 -12.06
N PRO A 8 -3.15 28.21 -11.12
CA PRO A 8 -1.91 28.96 -11.24
C PRO A 8 -1.26 28.60 -12.58
N LYS A 9 -0.82 29.60 -13.33
CA LYS A 9 -0.05 29.38 -14.57
C LYS A 9 1.21 28.62 -14.17
N LEU A 10 1.25 27.33 -14.48
CA LEU A 10 2.45 26.54 -14.40
C LEU A 10 3.40 27.10 -15.47
N ASN A 11 4.34 27.95 -15.07
CA ASN A 11 5.47 28.25 -15.91
C ASN A 11 6.22 26.93 -16.10
N HIS A 12 5.98 26.25 -17.23
CA HIS A 12 6.87 25.21 -17.69
C HIS A 12 8.22 25.89 -17.95
N THR A 13 9.04 25.96 -16.93
CA THR A 13 10.48 26.11 -17.13
C THR A 13 10.84 24.86 -17.93
N SER A 14 11.04 25.05 -19.24
CA SER A 14 11.59 24.01 -20.11
C SER A 14 12.86 23.53 -19.39
N SER A 15 12.75 22.36 -18.74
CA SER A 15 13.91 21.68 -18.24
C SER A 15 14.75 21.41 -19.47
N ASN A 16 15.86 22.17 -19.62
CA ASN A 16 16.93 21.78 -20.50
C ASN A 16 17.12 20.28 -20.33
N THR A 17 16.93 19.54 -21.40
CA THR A 17 17.32 18.14 -21.55
C THR A 17 18.87 18.06 -21.47
N GLY A 18 19.42 18.50 -20.35
CA GLY A 18 20.78 18.21 -19.96
C GLY A 18 20.86 16.72 -19.77
N VAL A 19 21.71 16.09 -20.56
CA VAL A 19 22.11 14.69 -20.49
C VAL A 19 22.04 14.21 -19.04
N PHE A 20 21.12 13.26 -18.75
CA PHE A 20 20.90 12.66 -17.44
C PHE A 20 22.16 11.94 -16.95
N LYS A 21 23.14 12.70 -16.46
CA LYS A 21 24.25 12.14 -15.70
C LYS A 21 23.76 11.90 -14.28
N GLY A 22 23.38 10.65 -14.00
CA GLY A 22 23.11 10.19 -12.65
C GLY A 22 21.68 10.44 -12.12
N GLY A 23 20.67 10.11 -12.89
CA GLY A 23 19.26 10.32 -12.53
C GLY A 23 18.82 9.74 -11.16
N ALA A 24 17.55 9.86 -10.83
CA ALA A 24 16.94 9.49 -9.54
C ALA A 24 17.35 8.12 -8.98
N TRP A 25 17.79 7.18 -9.82
CA TRP A 25 18.30 5.86 -9.44
C TRP A 25 19.53 5.86 -8.51
N HIS A 26 20.27 6.98 -8.40
CA HIS A 26 21.41 7.10 -7.47
C HIS A 26 20.97 7.26 -6.01
N HIS A 27 19.73 7.65 -5.79
CA HIS A 27 19.16 7.78 -4.45
C HIS A 27 18.73 6.43 -3.89
N LYS A 28 19.54 5.84 -3.02
CA LYS A 28 19.26 4.51 -2.43
C LYS A 28 17.89 4.41 -1.76
N HIS A 29 17.45 5.49 -1.08
CA HIS A 29 16.13 5.51 -0.43
C HIS A 29 14.97 5.48 -1.44
N LEU A 30 15.14 6.04 -2.64
CA LEU A 30 14.15 5.93 -3.71
C LEU A 30 14.07 4.49 -4.23
N VAL A 31 15.20 3.85 -4.48
CA VAL A 31 15.23 2.45 -4.97
C VAL A 31 14.62 1.52 -3.93
N LEU A 32 14.98 1.67 -2.66
CA LEU A 32 14.38 0.90 -1.55
C LEU A 32 12.88 1.18 -1.43
N GLY A 33 12.46 2.44 -1.60
CA GLY A 33 11.05 2.82 -1.63
C GLY A 33 10.29 2.19 -2.80
N ALA A 34 10.88 2.12 -3.99
CA ALA A 34 10.29 1.47 -5.15
C ALA A 34 10.11 -0.04 -4.92
N VAL A 35 11.13 -0.72 -4.38
CA VAL A 35 11.02 -2.12 -3.97
C VAL A 35 9.96 -2.28 -2.89
N GLY A 36 9.94 -1.40 -1.88
CA GLY A 36 8.94 -1.38 -0.82
C GLY A 36 7.52 -1.25 -1.36
N ILE A 37 7.27 -0.32 -2.30
CA ILE A 37 5.96 -0.15 -2.94
C ILE A 37 5.58 -1.38 -3.75
N PHE A 38 6.51 -1.94 -4.54
CA PHE A 38 6.27 -3.13 -5.34
C PHE A 38 5.80 -4.30 -4.46
N MET A 39 6.54 -4.59 -3.40
CA MET A 39 6.22 -5.68 -2.48
C MET A 39 4.95 -5.41 -1.67
N TYR A 40 4.80 -4.17 -1.16
CA TYR A 40 3.65 -3.77 -0.37
C TYR A 40 2.34 -3.84 -1.18
N VAL A 41 2.30 -3.17 -2.34
CA VAL A 41 1.09 -3.14 -3.19
C VAL A 41 0.76 -4.55 -3.69
N GLY A 42 1.79 -5.33 -4.01
CA GLY A 42 1.62 -6.73 -4.37
C GLY A 42 0.98 -7.56 -3.27
N ALA A 43 1.47 -7.44 -2.04
CA ALA A 43 0.90 -8.14 -0.88
C ALA A 43 -0.52 -7.67 -0.55
N GLU A 44 -0.79 -6.36 -0.58
CA GLU A 44 -2.12 -5.80 -0.32
C GLU A 44 -3.16 -6.32 -1.31
N VAL A 45 -2.84 -6.28 -2.61
CA VAL A 45 -3.75 -6.77 -3.67
C VAL A 45 -3.87 -8.30 -3.62
N ALA A 46 -2.80 -9.01 -3.31
CA ALA A 46 -2.82 -10.47 -3.15
C ALA A 46 -3.76 -10.90 -2.01
N ILE A 47 -3.68 -10.24 -0.85
CA ILE A 47 -4.61 -10.48 0.26
C ILE A 47 -6.04 -10.17 -0.19
N GLY A 48 -6.29 -8.98 -0.76
CA GLY A 48 -7.63 -8.56 -1.18
C GLY A 48 -8.26 -9.48 -2.21
N SER A 49 -7.49 -10.00 -3.18
CA SER A 49 -7.97 -10.88 -4.24
C SER A 49 -8.33 -12.28 -3.74
N MET A 50 -7.57 -12.81 -2.79
CA MET A 50 -7.78 -14.17 -2.24
C MET A 50 -8.65 -14.18 -0.97
N LEU A 51 -9.01 -13.01 -0.44
CA LEU A 51 -9.69 -12.91 0.85
C LEU A 51 -11.02 -13.63 0.87
N VAL A 52 -11.82 -13.55 -0.20
CA VAL A 52 -13.11 -14.24 -0.29
C VAL A 52 -12.94 -15.76 -0.20
N ASN A 53 -11.98 -16.31 -0.95
CA ASN A 53 -11.67 -17.73 -0.95
C ASN A 53 -11.14 -18.18 0.43
N TYR A 54 -10.30 -17.37 1.06
CA TYR A 54 -9.75 -17.64 2.38
C TYR A 54 -10.85 -17.69 3.45
N LEU A 55 -11.78 -16.73 3.44
CA LEU A 55 -12.92 -16.68 4.37
C LEU A 55 -13.97 -17.79 4.12
N ALA A 56 -14.09 -18.25 2.89
CA ALA A 56 -14.95 -19.38 2.54
C ALA A 56 -14.36 -20.74 2.96
N SER A 57 -13.06 -20.80 3.21
CA SER A 57 -12.38 -22.02 3.67
C SER A 57 -13.00 -22.55 4.99
N PRO A 58 -13.28 -23.87 5.10
CA PRO A 58 -13.83 -24.47 6.30
C PRO A 58 -12.99 -24.25 7.57
N ALA A 59 -11.68 -24.12 7.42
CA ALA A 59 -10.76 -23.90 8.54
C ALA A 59 -10.85 -22.48 9.12
N VAL A 60 -11.30 -21.49 8.34
CA VAL A 60 -11.31 -20.08 8.75
C VAL A 60 -12.74 -19.64 9.10
N GLY A 61 -13.64 -19.64 8.13
CA GLY A 61 -15.00 -19.16 8.34
C GLY A 61 -16.07 -20.14 7.88
N GLY A 62 -15.77 -21.00 6.89
CA GLY A 62 -16.76 -21.86 6.25
C GLY A 62 -17.95 -21.07 5.66
N LEU A 63 -17.69 -19.81 5.28
CA LEU A 63 -18.72 -18.88 4.86
C LEU A 63 -19.12 -19.15 3.41
N THR A 64 -20.35 -18.86 3.08
CA THR A 64 -20.74 -18.77 1.66
C THR A 64 -20.00 -17.61 0.99
N GLU A 65 -19.68 -17.74 -0.29
CA GLU A 65 -18.98 -16.70 -1.05
C GLU A 65 -19.66 -15.33 -0.94
N ALA A 66 -20.99 -15.29 -0.92
CA ALA A 66 -21.76 -14.06 -0.76
C ALA A 66 -21.52 -13.39 0.60
N LYS A 67 -21.43 -14.15 1.69
CA LYS A 67 -21.09 -13.61 3.02
C LYS A 67 -19.63 -13.20 3.11
N ALA A 68 -18.72 -13.98 2.54
CA ALA A 68 -17.30 -13.65 2.47
C ALA A 68 -17.07 -12.35 1.69
N ALA A 69 -17.78 -12.17 0.55
CA ALA A 69 -17.74 -10.93 -0.22
C ALA A 69 -18.26 -9.70 0.55
N GLN A 70 -19.30 -9.89 1.40
CA GLN A 70 -19.76 -8.81 2.29
C GLN A 70 -18.68 -8.42 3.32
N LEU A 71 -17.94 -9.40 3.85
CA LEU A 71 -16.86 -9.14 4.81
C LEU A 71 -15.65 -8.45 4.16
N LEU A 72 -15.45 -8.60 2.85
CA LEU A 72 -14.45 -7.83 2.11
C LEU A 72 -14.68 -6.32 2.25
N ALA A 73 -15.93 -5.87 2.39
CA ALA A 73 -16.25 -4.48 2.65
C ALA A 73 -15.68 -3.99 4.00
N TYR A 74 -15.56 -4.84 5.01
CA TYR A 74 -14.93 -4.49 6.28
C TYR A 74 -13.42 -4.34 6.16
N TYR A 75 -12.77 -5.16 5.31
CA TYR A 75 -11.34 -5.01 5.01
C TYR A 75 -11.05 -3.65 4.39
N TRP A 76 -11.77 -3.28 3.33
CA TRP A 76 -11.59 -1.99 2.66
C TRP A 76 -12.12 -0.82 3.49
N GLY A 77 -13.19 -1.02 4.24
CA GLY A 77 -13.70 -0.04 5.21
C GLY A 77 -12.70 0.23 6.32
N GLY A 78 -12.09 -0.83 6.87
CA GLY A 78 -10.98 -0.72 7.82
C GLY A 78 -9.79 0.06 7.23
N ALA A 79 -9.44 -0.21 5.97
CA ALA A 79 -8.41 0.53 5.26
C ALA A 79 -8.75 2.03 5.14
N MET A 80 -10.00 2.38 4.88
CA MET A 80 -10.44 3.77 4.83
C MET A 80 -10.30 4.45 6.21
N VAL A 81 -10.79 3.81 7.26
CA VAL A 81 -10.69 4.32 8.64
C VAL A 81 -9.23 4.47 9.06
N GLY A 82 -8.40 3.46 8.82
CA GLY A 82 -6.96 3.49 9.13
C GLY A 82 -6.23 4.63 8.43
N ARG A 83 -6.64 4.99 7.21
CA ARG A 83 -6.07 6.12 6.47
C ARG A 83 -6.34 7.47 7.15
N PHE A 84 -7.55 7.68 7.67
CA PHE A 84 -7.87 8.88 8.45
C PHE A 84 -7.10 8.92 9.76
N ILE A 85 -7.08 7.83 10.51
CA ILE A 85 -6.32 7.74 11.77
C ILE A 85 -4.84 7.99 11.52
N GLY A 86 -4.27 7.31 10.52
CA GLY A 86 -2.86 7.44 10.17
C GLY A 86 -2.48 8.86 9.72
N ALA A 87 -3.36 9.54 8.97
CA ALA A 87 -3.13 10.93 8.57
C ALA A 87 -3.03 11.87 9.77
N VAL A 88 -3.85 11.67 10.81
CA VAL A 88 -3.80 12.44 12.06
C VAL A 88 -2.53 12.09 12.86
N VAL A 89 -2.21 10.82 12.99
CA VAL A 89 -1.02 10.36 13.73
C VAL A 89 0.27 10.88 13.13
N MET A 90 0.38 10.88 11.79
CA MET A 90 1.57 11.37 11.09
C MET A 90 1.81 12.88 11.22
N GLN A 91 0.84 13.64 11.72
CA GLN A 91 1.08 15.06 12.07
C GLN A 91 1.98 15.22 13.31
N LYS A 92 2.05 14.20 14.16
CA LYS A 92 2.79 14.22 15.43
C LYS A 92 3.95 13.23 15.48
N VAL A 93 3.88 12.16 14.69
CA VAL A 93 4.86 11.07 14.68
C VAL A 93 5.50 10.96 13.31
N SER A 94 6.82 10.75 13.26
CA SER A 94 7.51 10.62 11.98
C SER A 94 7.02 9.40 11.20
N GLY A 95 6.89 9.56 9.87
CA GLY A 95 6.37 8.52 8.97
C GLY A 95 7.12 7.19 9.05
N GLY A 96 8.43 7.20 9.33
CA GLY A 96 9.23 5.99 9.49
C GLY A 96 8.78 5.13 10.67
N TYR A 97 8.49 5.72 11.83
CA TYR A 97 7.98 4.98 12.99
C TYR A 97 6.56 4.47 12.75
N VAL A 98 5.70 5.28 12.15
CA VAL A 98 4.33 4.85 11.80
C VAL A 98 4.37 3.68 10.83
N LEU A 99 5.24 3.73 9.81
CA LEU A 99 5.40 2.65 8.85
C LEU A 99 5.88 1.36 9.51
N ALA A 100 6.92 1.44 10.35
CA ALA A 100 7.46 0.28 11.06
C ALA A 100 6.42 -0.35 12.00
N PHE A 101 5.69 0.47 12.76
CA PHE A 101 4.63 0.02 13.66
C PHE A 101 3.52 -0.72 12.89
N ASN A 102 3.00 -0.11 11.81
CA ASN A 102 1.95 -0.73 11.01
C ASN A 102 2.42 -2.02 10.35
N ALA A 103 3.65 -2.06 9.85
CA ALA A 103 4.22 -3.27 9.26
C ALA A 103 4.34 -4.41 10.28
N CYS A 104 4.83 -4.12 11.49
CA CYS A 104 4.94 -5.12 12.55
C CYS A 104 3.57 -5.68 12.95
N ILE A 105 2.54 -4.82 13.10
CA ILE A 105 1.19 -5.27 13.44
C ILE A 105 0.57 -6.05 12.29
N ALA A 106 0.71 -5.60 11.04
CA ALA A 106 0.21 -6.33 9.89
C ALA A 106 0.81 -7.75 9.81
N ILE A 107 2.13 -7.88 10.01
CA ILE A 107 2.81 -9.18 10.06
C ILE A 107 2.26 -10.04 11.22
N ALA A 108 2.12 -9.47 12.42
CA ALA A 108 1.58 -10.19 13.58
C ALA A 108 0.15 -10.70 13.32
N LEU A 109 -0.71 -9.87 12.72
CA LEU A 109 -2.09 -10.24 12.39
C LEU A 109 -2.15 -11.34 11.30
N ILE A 110 -1.28 -11.27 10.29
CA ILE A 110 -1.18 -12.31 9.27
C ILE A 110 -0.73 -13.63 9.90
N LEU A 111 0.31 -13.61 10.71
CA LEU A 111 0.80 -14.81 11.42
C LEU A 111 -0.27 -15.37 12.36
N LEU A 112 -1.00 -14.51 13.06
CA LEU A 112 -2.11 -14.92 13.92
C LEU A 112 -3.23 -15.56 13.10
N SER A 113 -3.56 -14.99 11.94
CA SER A 113 -4.58 -15.55 11.03
C SER A 113 -4.17 -16.93 10.50
N LEU A 114 -2.89 -17.12 10.16
CA LEU A 114 -2.36 -18.40 9.66
C LEU A 114 -2.24 -19.48 10.75
N SER A 115 -1.99 -19.09 11.99
CA SER A 115 -1.81 -20.01 13.12
C SER A 115 -3.10 -20.32 13.88
N SER A 116 -4.20 -19.63 13.57
CA SER A 116 -5.49 -19.80 14.22
C SER A 116 -6.57 -20.30 13.26
N THR A 117 -7.73 -20.67 13.80
CA THR A 117 -8.89 -21.14 13.02
C THR A 117 -10.15 -20.40 13.45
N GLY A 118 -11.19 -20.48 12.62
CA GLY A 118 -12.50 -19.90 12.93
C GLY A 118 -12.49 -18.37 13.01
N GLY A 119 -13.27 -17.84 13.94
CA GLY A 119 -13.47 -16.38 14.07
C GLY A 119 -12.20 -15.59 14.34
N LEU A 120 -11.19 -16.16 15.02
CA LEU A 120 -9.93 -15.47 15.30
C LEU A 120 -9.13 -15.26 14.03
N ALA A 121 -9.03 -16.29 13.18
CA ALA A 121 -8.37 -16.19 11.88
C ALA A 121 -9.06 -15.16 10.98
N LEU A 122 -10.39 -15.18 10.97
CA LEU A 122 -11.23 -14.26 10.18
C LEU A 122 -11.01 -12.80 10.57
N TRP A 123 -11.14 -12.48 11.87
CA TRP A 123 -11.01 -11.08 12.30
C TRP A 123 -9.57 -10.56 12.25
N SER A 124 -8.59 -11.45 12.43
CA SER A 124 -7.18 -11.08 12.27
C SER A 124 -6.86 -10.63 10.85
N ILE A 125 -7.28 -11.38 9.84
CA ILE A 125 -7.01 -11.01 8.44
C ILE A 125 -7.78 -9.74 8.03
N LEU A 126 -9.00 -9.55 8.50
CA LEU A 126 -9.76 -8.31 8.24
C LEU A 126 -9.10 -7.10 8.89
N GLY A 127 -8.51 -7.28 10.08
CA GLY A 127 -7.76 -6.23 10.78
C GLY A 127 -6.52 -5.75 10.03
N VAL A 128 -5.91 -6.59 9.18
CA VAL A 128 -4.76 -6.19 8.36
C VAL A 128 -5.10 -4.97 7.49
N GLY A 129 -6.33 -4.87 6.96
CA GLY A 129 -6.76 -3.74 6.16
C GLY A 129 -6.59 -2.39 6.85
N LEU A 130 -6.88 -2.34 8.16
CA LEU A 130 -6.73 -1.11 8.95
C LEU A 130 -5.28 -0.60 8.97
N PHE A 131 -4.32 -1.50 9.19
CA PHE A 131 -2.90 -1.15 9.33
C PHE A 131 -2.19 -0.98 7.99
N ASN A 132 -2.64 -1.67 6.95
CA ASN A 132 -2.09 -1.52 5.61
C ASN A 132 -2.33 -0.13 5.01
N SER A 133 -3.43 0.51 5.35
CA SER A 133 -3.98 1.66 4.63
C SER A 133 -3.06 2.87 4.47
N ILE A 134 -2.20 3.13 5.49
CA ILE A 134 -1.31 4.31 5.51
C ILE A 134 0.09 3.98 4.96
N MET A 135 0.40 2.71 4.72
CA MET A 135 1.75 2.29 4.35
C MET A 135 2.16 2.83 2.98
N PHE A 136 1.29 2.73 1.97
CA PHE A 136 1.58 3.24 0.62
C PHE A 136 1.97 4.72 0.60
N PRO A 137 1.12 5.67 1.08
CA PRO A 137 1.46 7.09 1.05
C PRO A 137 2.69 7.41 1.90
N THR A 138 2.92 6.65 2.97
CA THR A 138 4.10 6.84 3.82
C THR A 138 5.39 6.42 3.11
N ILE A 139 5.41 5.23 2.49
CA ILE A 139 6.57 4.76 1.70
C ILE A 139 6.84 5.74 0.56
N PHE A 140 5.79 6.15 -0.16
CA PHE A 140 5.89 7.09 -1.27
C PHE A 140 6.51 8.43 -0.84
N SER A 141 6.01 9.00 0.26
CA SER A 141 6.52 10.25 0.83
C SER A 141 7.98 10.14 1.28
N LEU A 142 8.33 9.06 1.99
CA LEU A 142 9.70 8.82 2.45
C LEU A 142 10.67 8.61 1.28
N ALA A 143 10.24 7.91 0.23
CA ALA A 143 11.05 7.65 -0.94
C ALA A 143 11.33 8.91 -1.78
N LEU A 144 10.42 9.88 -1.79
CA LEU A 144 10.61 11.17 -2.47
C LEU A 144 11.34 12.22 -1.63
N HIS A 145 11.56 11.93 -0.35
CA HIS A 145 12.18 12.90 0.55
C HIS A 145 13.57 13.31 0.05
N GLN A 146 13.82 14.62 -0.03
CA GLN A 146 15.10 15.23 -0.45
C GLN A 146 15.59 14.89 -1.88
N LEU A 147 14.72 14.46 -2.80
CA LEU A 147 15.11 14.27 -4.21
C LEU A 147 15.32 15.58 -4.99
N GLY A 148 14.79 16.70 -4.51
CA GLY A 148 14.95 18.01 -5.16
C GLY A 148 14.52 17.98 -6.64
N LYS A 149 15.48 18.20 -7.56
CA LYS A 149 15.23 18.23 -9.00
C LYS A 149 14.80 16.88 -9.59
N ASP A 150 15.15 15.78 -8.94
CA ASP A 150 14.87 14.41 -9.40
C ASP A 150 13.49 13.90 -8.95
N THR A 151 12.73 14.72 -8.19
CA THR A 151 11.39 14.35 -7.70
C THR A 151 10.43 13.91 -8.80
N PRO A 152 10.33 14.57 -9.97
CA PRO A 152 9.42 14.11 -11.03
C PRO A 152 9.80 12.73 -11.56
N GLN A 153 11.08 12.46 -11.76
CA GLN A 153 11.58 11.15 -12.19
C GLN A 153 11.37 10.10 -11.09
N GLY A 154 11.64 10.44 -9.83
CA GLY A 154 11.41 9.59 -8.68
C GLY A 154 9.94 9.19 -8.54
N SER A 155 9.02 10.13 -8.70
CA SER A 155 7.57 9.85 -8.69
C SER A 155 7.16 8.87 -9.80
N GLY A 156 7.72 9.02 -11.00
CA GLY A 156 7.49 8.09 -12.11
C GLY A 156 7.95 6.67 -11.79
N ILE A 157 9.14 6.52 -11.18
CA ILE A 157 9.69 5.22 -10.75
C ILE A 157 8.78 4.57 -9.71
N LEU A 158 8.32 5.33 -8.70
CA LEU A 158 7.43 4.81 -7.66
C LEU A 158 6.05 4.42 -8.22
N CYS A 159 5.54 5.19 -9.19
CA CYS A 159 4.29 4.82 -9.89
C CYS A 159 4.45 3.53 -10.69
N LEU A 160 5.59 3.31 -11.36
CA LEU A 160 5.86 2.05 -12.04
C LEU A 160 5.95 0.88 -11.06
N ALA A 161 6.46 1.10 -9.85
CA ALA A 161 6.56 0.07 -8.82
C ALA A 161 5.19 -0.49 -8.38
N ILE A 162 4.08 0.26 -8.60
CA ILE A 162 2.71 -0.21 -8.34
C ILE A 162 2.35 -1.47 -9.14
N VAL A 163 3.07 -1.76 -10.22
CA VAL A 163 2.90 -2.98 -11.02
C VAL A 163 3.04 -4.27 -10.20
N GLY A 164 3.68 -4.21 -9.02
CA GLY A 164 3.69 -5.30 -8.05
C GLY A 164 2.30 -5.82 -7.70
N GLY A 165 1.29 -4.94 -7.69
CA GLY A 165 -0.12 -5.30 -7.50
C GLY A 165 -0.74 -6.13 -8.63
N ALA A 166 -0.12 -6.18 -9.79
CA ALA A 166 -0.53 -7.08 -10.87
C ALA A 166 0.30 -8.39 -10.87
N ILE A 167 1.60 -8.28 -10.63
CA ILE A 167 2.53 -9.43 -10.75
C ILE A 167 2.37 -10.39 -9.56
N ILE A 168 2.37 -9.89 -8.33
CA ILE A 168 2.37 -10.75 -7.13
C ILE A 168 1.07 -11.57 -6.99
N PRO A 169 -0.13 -11.00 -7.16
CA PRO A 169 -1.36 -11.80 -7.12
C PRO A 169 -1.44 -12.84 -8.25
N LEU A 170 -0.89 -12.52 -9.43
CA LEU A 170 -0.83 -13.48 -10.53
C LEU A 170 0.06 -14.69 -10.18
N LEU A 171 1.24 -14.43 -9.61
CA LEU A 171 2.14 -15.50 -9.14
C LEU A 171 1.50 -16.31 -8.00
N GLN A 172 0.81 -15.65 -7.08
CA GLN A 172 0.06 -16.31 -6.01
C GLN A 172 -1.02 -17.24 -6.57
N GLY A 173 -1.81 -16.76 -7.54
CA GLY A 173 -2.86 -17.56 -8.16
C GLY A 173 -2.33 -18.75 -8.97
N MET A 174 -1.06 -18.72 -9.44
CA MET A 174 -0.41 -19.85 -10.08
C MET A 174 0.08 -20.92 -9.07
N LEU A 175 0.25 -20.54 -7.81
CA LEU A 175 0.75 -21.41 -6.73
C LEU A 175 -0.39 -21.98 -5.86
N ALA A 176 -1.60 -21.44 -5.96
CA ALA A 176 -2.77 -21.85 -5.19
C ALA A 176 -3.56 -22.93 -5.91
#